data_8aff9a87442067ae1269d39aa72e7314
#
_entry.id   8aff9a87442067ae1269d39aa72e7314
#
_cell.length_a   1.000
_cell.length_b   1.000
_cell.length_c   1.000
_cell.angle_alpha   90.00
_cell.angle_beta   90.00
_cell.angle_gamma   90.00
#
_symmetry.space_group_name_H-M   'P 1'
#
loop_
_entity.id
_entity.type
_entity.pdbx_description
1 polymer ?
#
loop_
_entity_poly.entity_id
_entity_poly.type
_entity_poly.pdbx_seq_one_letter_code
_entity_poly.pdbx_strand_id
1 'polypeptide(L)'
;IVEKRRIAKAEGEDKKFAEADAPMTLRNAALTDELGIGPGEVRVQRFVSLRDPRGEVPFPIQHEDTRERLLTGADFDIESLVAAPDGTFWIGEEFGPYVLHVARNGVVLDAPIALPGVRSPQSPDLAPGETPTLPASKGFEAMTGSPDGRYLYPVLEGALSADADQRRRVVHELDTRTQRYTGRTW
;
A
#
# COMPACT_ATOMS: atom_id res chain seq x y z
N ILE A 1 -8.73 7.11 -4.24
CA ILE A 1 -8.68 7.59 -2.85
C ILE A 1 -8.71 6.37 -1.96
N VAL A 2 -7.66 6.20 -1.18
CA VAL A 2 -7.60 5.21 -0.10
C VAL A 2 -8.21 5.83 1.14
N GLU A 3 -9.16 5.16 1.77
CA GLU A 3 -9.69 5.60 3.05
C GLU A 3 -9.46 4.55 4.12
N LYS A 4 -8.78 4.95 5.16
CA LYS A 4 -8.76 4.24 6.43
C LYS A 4 -10.06 4.58 7.17
N ARG A 5 -10.88 3.59 7.53
CA ARG A 5 -12.01 3.83 8.41
C ARG A 5 -11.49 4.27 9.77
N ARG A 6 -11.72 5.53 10.13
CA ARG A 6 -11.54 5.99 11.51
C ARG A 6 -12.73 5.52 12.33
N ILE A 7 -12.50 4.56 13.21
CA ILE A 7 -13.48 4.21 14.24
C ILE A 7 -13.37 5.28 15.35
N ALA A 8 -14.51 5.73 15.88
CA ALA A 8 -14.53 6.69 16.97
C ALA A 8 -13.70 6.19 18.16
N LYS A 9 -12.82 7.04 18.64
CA LYS A 9 -11.86 6.78 19.71
C LYS A 9 -12.56 6.37 20.99
N ALA A 10 -12.25 5.17 21.51
CA ALA A 10 -12.39 4.93 22.95
C ALA A 10 -11.30 5.76 23.66
N GLU A 11 -11.68 6.55 24.68
CA GLU A 11 -10.73 7.37 25.43
C GLU A 11 -9.64 6.48 26.02
N GLY A 12 -8.37 6.71 25.64
CA GLY A 12 -7.19 6.10 26.25
C GLY A 12 -6.44 5.06 25.42
N GLU A 13 -6.91 4.64 24.24
CA GLU A 13 -6.19 3.69 23.38
C GLU A 13 -5.44 4.38 22.24
N ASP A 14 -4.27 3.80 21.90
CA ASP A 14 -3.42 4.30 20.82
C ASP A 14 -4.15 4.13 19.47
N LYS A 15 -4.36 5.21 18.75
CA LYS A 15 -5.18 5.25 17.52
C LYS A 15 -4.76 4.25 16.43
N LYS A 16 -3.51 3.79 16.45
CA LYS A 16 -2.98 2.83 15.48
C LYS A 16 -3.54 1.42 15.61
N PHE A 17 -3.98 1.02 16.80
CA PHE A 17 -4.42 -0.37 17.04
C PHE A 17 -5.93 -0.55 16.95
N ALA A 18 -6.73 0.50 17.14
CA ALA A 18 -8.19 0.40 17.15
C ALA A 18 -8.81 0.12 15.76
N GLU A 19 -8.04 0.28 14.67
CA GLU A 19 -8.49 0.09 13.29
C GLU A 19 -7.79 -1.08 12.58
N ALA A 20 -6.86 -1.79 13.26
CA ALA A 20 -6.04 -2.81 12.65
C ALA A 20 -6.84 -3.98 12.05
N ASP A 21 -7.98 -4.33 12.67
CA ASP A 21 -8.82 -5.45 12.24
C ASP A 21 -9.87 -5.06 11.18
N ALA A 22 -9.98 -3.77 10.81
CA ALA A 22 -10.94 -3.33 9.83
C ALA A 22 -10.50 -3.74 8.40
N PRO A 23 -11.41 -4.34 7.58
CA PRO A 23 -11.09 -4.67 6.20
C PRO A 23 -10.61 -3.45 5.41
N MET A 24 -9.49 -3.59 4.72
CA MET A 24 -9.01 -2.56 3.81
C MET A 24 -9.94 -2.43 2.62
N THR A 25 -10.34 -1.20 2.31
CA THR A 25 -11.22 -0.91 1.19
C THR A 25 -10.70 0.21 0.32
N LEU A 26 -10.70 -0.02 -0.98
CA LEU A 26 -10.48 1.02 -1.97
C LEU A 26 -11.81 1.71 -2.27
N ARG A 27 -11.82 3.04 -2.21
CA ARG A 27 -12.94 3.84 -2.67
C ARG A 27 -12.72 4.28 -4.11
N ASN A 28 -13.59 3.88 -4.99
CA ASN A 28 -13.65 4.47 -6.31
C ASN A 28 -14.50 5.75 -6.21
N ALA A 29 -13.84 6.89 -6.28
CA ALA A 29 -14.51 8.20 -6.31
C ALA A 29 -14.30 8.83 -7.70
N ALA A 30 -15.37 9.28 -8.32
CA ALA A 30 -15.30 10.10 -9.52
C ALA A 30 -15.33 11.59 -9.13
N LEU A 31 -14.32 12.34 -9.56
CA LEU A 31 -14.34 13.81 -9.57
C LEU A 31 -14.90 14.21 -10.94
N THR A 32 -16.12 14.80 -11.02
CA THR A 32 -16.67 15.00 -12.35
C THR A 32 -17.52 16.25 -12.53
N ASP A 33 -17.20 16.94 -13.62
CA ASP A 33 -18.15 17.69 -14.43
C ASP A 33 -19.07 16.76 -15.27
N GLU A 34 -18.59 15.56 -15.62
CA GLU A 34 -19.28 14.61 -16.51
C GLU A 34 -20.52 13.95 -15.92
N LEU A 35 -20.68 13.95 -14.58
CA LEU A 35 -21.82 13.36 -13.90
C LEU A 35 -22.84 14.40 -13.38
N GLY A 36 -22.70 15.69 -13.75
CA GLY A 36 -23.57 16.75 -13.29
C GLY A 36 -23.47 17.04 -11.78
N ILE A 37 -22.30 16.73 -11.18
CA ILE A 37 -21.97 17.04 -9.80
C ILE A 37 -21.30 18.42 -9.77
N GLY A 38 -21.67 19.27 -8.81
CA GLY A 38 -21.09 20.61 -8.69
C GLY A 38 -19.57 20.59 -8.47
N PRO A 39 -18.88 21.70 -8.80
CA PRO A 39 -17.43 21.80 -8.58
C PRO A 39 -17.05 21.53 -7.13
N GLY A 40 -16.11 20.61 -6.90
CA GLY A 40 -15.62 20.25 -5.58
C GLY A 40 -16.42 19.16 -4.86
N GLU A 41 -17.46 18.61 -5.47
CA GLU A 41 -18.17 17.45 -4.93
C GLU A 41 -17.44 16.13 -5.28
N VAL A 42 -17.42 15.21 -4.32
CA VAL A 42 -16.88 13.85 -4.50
C VAL A 42 -18.01 12.85 -4.31
N ARG A 43 -18.29 12.04 -5.32
CA ARG A 43 -19.27 10.97 -5.24
C ARG A 43 -18.59 9.62 -5.13
N VAL A 44 -18.79 8.95 -4.00
CA VAL A 44 -18.33 7.56 -3.82
C VAL A 44 -19.23 6.64 -4.63
N GLN A 45 -18.68 5.93 -5.60
CA GLN A 45 -19.42 5.00 -6.46
C GLN A 45 -19.53 3.62 -5.85
N ARG A 46 -18.43 3.11 -5.26
CA ARG A 46 -18.38 1.78 -4.63
C ARG A 46 -17.20 1.65 -3.68
N PHE A 47 -17.26 0.60 -2.87
CA PHE A 47 -16.17 0.11 -2.04
C PHE A 47 -15.69 -1.23 -2.60
N VAL A 48 -14.39 -1.47 -2.51
CA VAL A 48 -13.76 -2.73 -2.90
C VAL A 48 -12.85 -3.17 -1.76
N SER A 49 -13.18 -4.29 -1.11
CA SER A 49 -12.35 -4.88 -0.06
C SER A 49 -11.18 -5.63 -0.68
N LEU A 50 -9.98 -5.45 -0.11
CA LEU A 50 -8.80 -6.21 -0.51
C LEU A 50 -8.84 -7.60 0.09
N ARG A 51 -8.41 -8.60 -0.68
CA ARG A 51 -8.45 -10.01 -0.29
C ARG A 51 -7.43 -10.83 -1.07
N ASP A 52 -7.02 -11.93 -0.45
CA ASP A 52 -6.02 -12.85 -1.00
C ASP A 52 -6.52 -14.32 -1.04
N PRO A 53 -7.61 -14.63 -1.75
CA PRO A 53 -8.17 -15.99 -1.75
C PRO A 53 -7.26 -17.04 -2.39
N ARG A 54 -6.17 -16.64 -3.02
CA ARG A 54 -5.20 -17.53 -3.67
C ARG A 54 -3.95 -17.78 -2.85
N GLY A 55 -3.74 -17.04 -1.73
CA GLY A 55 -2.56 -17.19 -0.90
C GLY A 55 -1.30 -16.61 -1.55
N GLU A 56 -1.42 -15.51 -2.29
CA GLU A 56 -0.28 -14.83 -2.90
C GLU A 56 0.60 -14.11 -1.86
N VAL A 57 0.01 -13.71 -0.72
CA VAL A 57 0.74 -13.11 0.40
C VAL A 57 1.48 -14.21 1.15
N PRO A 58 2.84 -14.19 1.16
CA PRO A 58 3.66 -15.32 1.63
C PRO A 58 3.90 -15.36 3.15
N PHE A 59 3.29 -14.46 3.90
CA PHE A 59 3.41 -14.35 5.36
C PHE A 59 2.03 -14.43 6.02
N PRO A 60 1.94 -14.69 7.35
CA PRO A 60 0.68 -14.73 8.06
C PRO A 60 -0.11 -13.43 7.95
N ILE A 61 -1.40 -13.55 7.74
CA ILE A 61 -2.36 -12.43 7.70
C ILE A 61 -3.49 -12.66 8.69
N GLN A 62 -4.19 -11.60 9.10
CA GLN A 62 -5.21 -11.64 10.15
C GLN A 62 -6.33 -12.65 9.89
N HIS A 63 -6.75 -12.82 8.63
CA HIS A 63 -7.83 -13.73 8.25
C HIS A 63 -7.36 -14.90 7.37
N GLU A 64 -6.18 -15.45 7.64
CA GLU A 64 -5.57 -16.49 6.82
C GLU A 64 -6.39 -17.79 6.75
N ASP A 65 -7.14 -18.13 7.80
CA ASP A 65 -7.96 -19.33 7.87
C ASP A 65 -9.32 -19.21 7.17
N THR A 66 -9.63 -18.03 6.61
CA THR A 66 -10.89 -17.83 5.89
C THR A 66 -10.72 -18.03 4.39
N ARG A 67 -11.80 -18.42 3.70
CA ARG A 67 -11.77 -18.62 2.24
C ARG A 67 -11.40 -17.36 1.47
N GLU A 68 -11.91 -16.22 1.89
CA GLU A 68 -11.69 -14.94 1.20
C GLU A 68 -10.37 -14.28 1.58
N ARG A 69 -9.77 -14.66 2.73
CA ARG A 69 -8.51 -14.07 3.23
C ARG A 69 -8.52 -12.55 3.11
N LEU A 70 -9.53 -11.92 3.74
CA LEU A 70 -9.66 -10.46 3.74
C LEU A 70 -8.42 -9.82 4.36
N LEU A 71 -7.88 -8.82 3.68
CA LEU A 71 -6.75 -8.04 4.17
C LEU A 71 -7.23 -6.86 5.02
N THR A 72 -6.51 -6.59 6.08
CA THR A 72 -6.85 -5.59 7.09
C THR A 72 -5.71 -4.57 7.28
N GLY A 73 -5.95 -3.53 8.05
CA GLY A 73 -4.92 -2.57 8.45
C GLY A 73 -3.83 -3.16 9.37
N ALA A 74 -4.02 -4.40 9.88
CA ALA A 74 -2.97 -5.14 10.58
C ALA A 74 -2.00 -5.83 9.63
N ASP A 75 -2.46 -6.17 8.40
CA ASP A 75 -1.65 -6.86 7.40
C ASP A 75 -0.80 -5.88 6.58
N PHE A 76 -1.40 -4.74 6.19
CA PHE A 76 -0.77 -3.70 5.37
C PHE A 76 -1.27 -2.31 5.77
N ASP A 77 -0.40 -1.34 5.70
CA ASP A 77 -0.73 0.09 5.85
C ASP A 77 -0.66 0.78 4.48
N ILE A 78 -1.79 0.76 3.75
CA ILE A 78 -1.84 1.24 2.36
C ILE A 78 -1.95 2.77 2.30
N GLU A 79 -1.05 3.43 1.54
CA GLU A 79 -0.96 4.89 1.49
C GLU A 79 -1.05 5.47 0.08
N SER A 80 -0.70 4.71 -0.94
CA SER A 80 -0.73 5.19 -2.32
C SER A 80 -1.40 4.22 -3.29
N LEU A 81 -1.96 4.74 -4.38
CA LEU A 81 -2.71 3.99 -5.38
C LEU A 81 -2.43 4.52 -6.79
N VAL A 82 -2.11 3.61 -7.70
CA VAL A 82 -2.04 3.88 -9.14
C VAL A 82 -3.00 2.96 -9.88
N ALA A 83 -3.90 3.53 -10.69
CA ALA A 83 -4.72 2.75 -11.62
C ALA A 83 -3.90 2.43 -12.86
N ALA A 84 -3.77 1.15 -13.19
CA ALA A 84 -3.07 0.69 -14.38
C ALA A 84 -3.96 0.77 -15.64
N PRO A 85 -3.39 0.88 -16.85
CA PRO A 85 -4.15 0.95 -18.10
C PRO A 85 -5.03 -0.28 -18.36
N ASP A 86 -4.69 -1.44 -17.79
CA ASP A 86 -5.45 -2.69 -17.91
C ASP A 86 -6.62 -2.78 -16.92
N GLY A 87 -6.80 -1.76 -16.08
CA GLY A 87 -7.86 -1.68 -15.07
C GLY A 87 -7.53 -2.35 -13.74
N THR A 88 -6.30 -2.84 -13.56
CA THR A 88 -5.79 -3.28 -12.25
C THR A 88 -5.32 -2.08 -11.43
N PHE A 89 -4.89 -2.34 -10.19
CA PHE A 89 -4.37 -1.31 -9.30
C PHE A 89 -3.00 -1.74 -8.76
N TRP A 90 -2.13 -0.75 -8.60
CA TRP A 90 -0.89 -0.87 -7.86
C TRP A 90 -1.01 -0.04 -6.58
N ILE A 91 -0.64 -0.63 -5.45
CA ILE A 91 -0.81 -0.03 -4.12
C ILE A 91 0.54 -0.04 -3.42
N GLY A 92 0.97 1.13 -2.96
CA GLY A 92 2.12 1.25 -2.06
C GLY A 92 1.67 1.23 -0.61
N GLU A 93 2.47 0.57 0.25
CA GLU A 93 2.18 0.40 1.66
C GLU A 93 3.43 0.61 2.53
N GLU A 94 3.25 0.80 3.84
CA GLU A 94 4.31 1.26 4.74
C GLU A 94 5.08 0.16 5.46
N PHE A 95 4.46 -1.00 5.74
CA PHE A 95 5.04 -1.98 6.66
C PHE A 95 6.24 -2.72 6.08
N GLY A 96 6.21 -3.10 4.81
CA GLY A 96 7.31 -3.78 4.15
C GLY A 96 8.59 -2.94 4.01
N PRO A 97 8.65 -1.88 3.22
CA PRO A 97 7.61 -1.38 2.30
C PRO A 97 7.41 -2.28 1.07
N TYR A 98 6.15 -2.48 0.70
CA TYR A 98 5.76 -3.29 -0.46
C TYR A 98 5.00 -2.48 -1.51
N VAL A 99 5.01 -2.99 -2.74
CA VAL A 99 4.02 -2.64 -3.76
C VAL A 99 3.15 -3.87 -4.03
N LEU A 100 1.82 -3.73 -3.87
CA LEU A 100 0.86 -4.77 -4.16
C LEU A 100 0.26 -4.57 -5.56
N HIS A 101 0.02 -5.67 -6.27
CA HIS A 101 -0.74 -5.70 -7.52
C HIS A 101 -2.12 -6.31 -7.28
N VAL A 102 -3.17 -5.58 -7.61
CA VAL A 102 -4.55 -5.93 -7.22
C VAL A 102 -5.49 -5.83 -8.41
N ALA A 103 -6.34 -6.83 -8.59
CA ALA A 103 -7.40 -6.79 -9.57
C ALA A 103 -8.45 -5.71 -9.23
N ARG A 104 -9.23 -5.32 -10.23
CA ARG A 104 -10.32 -4.32 -10.08
C ARG A 104 -11.36 -4.68 -9.00
N ASN A 105 -11.48 -5.95 -8.64
CA ASN A 105 -12.39 -6.45 -7.61
C ASN A 105 -11.72 -6.64 -6.25
N GLY A 106 -10.47 -6.18 -6.07
CA GLY A 106 -9.72 -6.22 -4.81
C GLY A 106 -8.95 -7.51 -4.55
N VAL A 107 -8.91 -8.45 -5.50
CA VAL A 107 -8.11 -9.68 -5.34
C VAL A 107 -6.63 -9.37 -5.60
N VAL A 108 -5.77 -9.76 -4.68
CA VAL A 108 -4.32 -9.73 -4.87
C VAL A 108 -3.94 -10.67 -6.01
N LEU A 109 -3.14 -10.18 -6.94
CA LEU A 109 -2.79 -10.89 -8.19
C LEU A 109 -1.45 -11.62 -8.09
N ASP A 110 -0.52 -11.05 -7.37
CA ASP A 110 0.86 -11.52 -7.25
C ASP A 110 1.36 -11.29 -5.81
N ALA A 111 2.44 -11.94 -5.42
CA ALA A 111 3.09 -11.70 -4.13
C ALA A 111 3.51 -10.24 -3.98
N PRO A 112 3.38 -9.63 -2.78
CA PRO A 112 3.83 -8.28 -2.51
C PRO A 112 5.30 -8.08 -2.89
N ILE A 113 5.59 -6.99 -3.60
CA ILE A 113 6.94 -6.69 -4.12
C ILE A 113 7.69 -5.84 -3.10
N ALA A 114 8.59 -6.45 -2.34
CA ALA A 114 9.40 -5.76 -1.35
C ALA A 114 10.45 -4.84 -1.99
N LEU A 115 10.73 -3.68 -1.37
CA LEU A 115 11.88 -2.86 -1.75
C LEU A 115 13.17 -3.56 -1.28
N PRO A 116 14.09 -3.93 -2.20
CA PRO A 116 15.28 -4.68 -1.83
C PRO A 116 16.14 -3.98 -0.78
N GLY A 117 16.48 -4.71 0.30
CA GLY A 117 17.34 -4.19 1.37
C GLY A 117 16.70 -3.16 2.30
N VAL A 118 15.42 -2.86 2.13
CA VAL A 118 14.70 -1.93 2.99
C VAL A 118 13.62 -2.67 3.77
N ARG A 119 13.64 -2.54 5.11
CA ARG A 119 12.67 -3.14 6.02
C ARG A 119 12.34 -2.19 7.15
N SER A 120 11.05 -2.00 7.39
CA SER A 120 10.55 -1.30 8.57
C SER A 120 10.55 -2.24 9.78
N PRO A 121 10.36 -1.74 11.01
CA PRO A 121 10.17 -2.59 12.18
C PRO A 121 8.91 -3.49 12.12
N GLN A 122 7.93 -3.14 11.30
CA GLN A 122 6.69 -3.90 11.10
C GLN A 122 6.78 -4.89 9.95
N SER A 123 7.89 -4.90 9.19
CA SER A 123 8.03 -5.78 8.03
C SER A 123 7.98 -7.25 8.44
N PRO A 124 7.08 -8.07 7.85
CA PRO A 124 7.07 -9.51 8.08
C PRO A 124 8.34 -10.20 7.54
N ASP A 125 9.10 -9.53 6.66
CA ASP A 125 10.39 -10.02 6.14
C ASP A 125 11.58 -9.68 7.05
N LEU A 126 11.35 -8.96 8.15
CA LEU A 126 12.41 -8.66 9.12
C LEU A 126 12.72 -9.90 9.96
N ALA A 127 13.93 -10.44 9.80
CA ALA A 127 14.32 -11.63 10.56
C ALA A 127 14.47 -11.33 12.07
N PRO A 128 14.24 -12.32 12.95
CA PRO A 128 14.46 -12.14 14.38
C PRO A 128 15.87 -11.64 14.69
N GLY A 129 15.99 -10.50 15.35
CA GLY A 129 17.27 -9.87 15.69
C GLY A 129 17.88 -9.01 14.58
N GLU A 130 17.26 -8.94 13.40
CA GLU A 130 17.66 -8.01 12.35
C GLU A 130 17.30 -6.57 12.73
N THR A 131 18.19 -5.63 12.43
CA THR A 131 17.95 -4.21 12.66
C THR A 131 17.19 -3.62 11.47
N PRO A 132 16.05 -2.94 11.69
CA PRO A 132 15.32 -2.27 10.62
C PRO A 132 16.18 -1.21 9.93
N THR A 133 16.11 -1.15 8.61
CA THR A 133 16.81 -0.16 7.78
C THR A 133 15.98 1.09 7.52
N LEU A 134 14.69 1.05 7.86
CA LEU A 134 13.74 2.15 7.74
C LEU A 134 13.05 2.36 9.10
N PRO A 135 12.80 3.61 9.54
CA PRO A 135 11.98 3.87 10.72
C PRO A 135 10.53 3.39 10.52
N ALA A 136 9.82 3.17 11.63
CA ALA A 136 8.41 2.80 11.62
C ALA A 136 7.55 3.86 10.91
N SER A 137 6.56 3.42 10.15
CA SER A 137 5.64 4.29 9.38
C SER A 137 6.39 5.29 8.49
N LYS A 138 7.34 4.81 7.69
CA LYS A 138 8.14 5.59 6.74
C LYS A 138 8.28 4.91 5.38
N GLY A 139 7.38 3.97 5.09
CA GLY A 139 7.35 3.22 3.83
C GLY A 139 6.84 4.03 2.64
N PHE A 140 6.08 3.38 1.75
CA PHE A 140 5.62 4.01 0.50
C PHE A 140 4.38 4.87 0.71
N GLU A 141 4.56 6.15 0.99
CA GLU A 141 3.52 7.16 1.17
C GLU A 141 2.94 7.67 -0.16
N ALA A 142 3.77 7.77 -1.18
CA ALA A 142 3.35 8.26 -2.48
C ALA A 142 3.84 7.34 -3.61
N MET A 143 3.07 7.26 -4.69
CA MET A 143 3.44 6.53 -5.88
C MET A 143 2.77 7.14 -7.11
N THR A 144 3.49 7.17 -8.24
CA THR A 144 2.93 7.47 -9.55
C THR A 144 3.36 6.43 -10.57
N GLY A 145 2.72 6.42 -11.73
CA GLY A 145 3.07 5.52 -12.83
C GLY A 145 3.46 6.27 -14.10
N SER A 146 4.26 5.62 -14.96
CA SER A 146 4.47 6.11 -16.32
C SER A 146 3.16 6.05 -17.13
N PRO A 147 2.96 6.94 -18.13
CA PRO A 147 1.72 6.99 -18.92
C PRO A 147 1.38 5.68 -19.63
N ASP A 148 2.39 4.88 -19.98
CA ASP A 148 2.23 3.56 -20.61
C ASP A 148 2.02 2.41 -19.61
N GLY A 149 1.99 2.72 -18.31
CA GLY A 149 1.86 1.74 -17.22
C GLY A 149 3.09 0.83 -17.03
N ARG A 150 4.21 1.09 -17.74
CA ARG A 150 5.40 0.26 -17.69
C ARG A 150 6.18 0.37 -16.40
N TYR A 151 6.25 1.56 -15.81
CA TYR A 151 7.01 1.83 -14.62
C TYR A 151 6.16 2.46 -13.54
N LEU A 152 6.47 2.10 -12.29
CA LEU A 152 5.96 2.76 -11.10
C LEU A 152 7.10 3.46 -10.38
N TYR A 153 6.77 4.56 -9.73
CA TYR A 153 7.70 5.41 -9.00
C TYR A 153 7.24 5.59 -7.55
N PRO A 154 7.39 4.54 -6.70
CA PRO A 154 7.10 4.66 -5.27
C PRO A 154 8.16 5.53 -4.57
N VAL A 155 7.70 6.28 -3.57
CA VAL A 155 8.50 7.22 -2.79
C VAL A 155 8.38 6.86 -1.31
N LEU A 156 9.52 6.67 -0.64
CA LEU A 156 9.56 6.50 0.81
C LEU A 156 9.21 7.80 1.52
N GLU A 157 8.37 7.74 2.55
CA GLU A 157 8.07 8.90 3.41
C GLU A 157 9.29 9.33 4.23
N GLY A 158 10.14 8.38 4.62
CA GLY A 158 11.33 8.62 5.42
C GLY A 158 12.64 8.33 4.71
N ALA A 159 13.73 8.88 5.26
CA ALA A 159 15.08 8.48 4.92
C ALA A 159 15.40 7.13 5.55
N LEU A 160 16.33 6.37 4.96
CA LEU A 160 16.86 5.17 5.59
C LEU A 160 17.57 5.54 6.90
N SER A 161 17.55 4.61 7.86
CA SER A 161 18.16 4.82 9.18
C SER A 161 19.66 5.19 9.11
N ALA A 162 20.38 4.72 8.07
CA ALA A 162 21.78 5.00 7.86
C ALA A 162 22.06 6.29 7.06
N ASP A 163 21.02 6.97 6.52
CA ASP A 163 21.22 8.19 5.77
C ASP A 163 21.67 9.34 6.70
N ALA A 164 22.69 10.06 6.30
CA ALA A 164 23.19 11.22 7.04
C ALA A 164 22.19 12.40 6.99
N ASP A 165 21.47 12.58 5.88
CA ASP A 165 20.39 13.56 5.74
C ASP A 165 19.02 12.91 5.89
N GLN A 166 18.46 13.01 7.08
CA GLN A 166 17.15 12.45 7.41
C GLN A 166 15.96 13.16 6.69
N ARG A 167 16.22 14.23 5.94
CA ARG A 167 15.24 14.89 5.08
C ARG A 167 15.19 14.28 3.67
N ARG A 168 16.15 13.44 3.33
CA ARG A 168 16.23 12.79 2.01
C ARG A 168 14.99 11.95 1.77
N ARG A 169 14.42 12.09 0.58
CA ARG A 169 13.35 11.23 0.05
C ARG A 169 13.84 10.61 -1.24
N VAL A 170 13.62 9.32 -1.38
CA VAL A 170 14.11 8.57 -2.54
C VAL A 170 12.91 8.06 -3.33
N VAL A 171 12.90 8.38 -4.61
CA VAL A 171 11.99 7.80 -5.59
C VAL A 171 12.66 6.55 -6.16
N HIS A 172 11.97 5.43 -6.15
CA HIS A 172 12.45 4.18 -6.72
C HIS A 172 11.72 3.86 -8.03
N GLU A 173 12.37 3.17 -8.97
CA GLU A 173 11.71 2.71 -10.20
C GLU A 173 11.45 1.20 -10.13
N LEU A 174 10.17 0.82 -10.28
CA LEU A 174 9.71 -0.56 -10.39
C LEU A 174 9.19 -0.83 -11.81
N ASP A 175 9.71 -1.84 -12.48
CA ASP A 175 9.19 -2.32 -13.77
C ASP A 175 8.01 -3.27 -13.54
N THR A 176 6.82 -2.89 -13.97
CA THR A 176 5.58 -3.65 -13.74
C THR A 176 5.54 -4.99 -14.48
N ARG A 177 6.25 -5.12 -15.62
CA ARG A 177 6.26 -6.36 -16.42
C ARG A 177 7.15 -7.44 -15.83
N THR A 178 8.28 -7.02 -15.24
CA THR A 178 9.19 -7.94 -14.56
C THR A 178 8.93 -8.05 -13.06
N GLN A 179 8.13 -7.14 -12.53
CA GLN A 179 7.84 -6.98 -11.09
C GLN A 179 9.12 -6.84 -10.27
N ARG A 180 10.08 -6.07 -10.79
CA ARG A 180 11.39 -5.87 -10.16
C ARG A 180 11.79 -4.41 -10.18
N TYR A 181 12.42 -3.99 -9.09
CA TYR A 181 13.08 -2.69 -9.05
C TYR A 181 14.26 -2.67 -10.01
N THR A 182 14.37 -1.60 -10.80
CA THR A 182 15.41 -1.44 -11.82
C THR A 182 16.76 -1.04 -11.23
N GLY A 183 16.78 -0.60 -9.98
CA GLY A 183 17.92 0.00 -9.30
C GLY A 183 18.09 1.50 -9.56
N ARG A 184 17.26 2.10 -10.41
CA ARG A 184 17.26 3.55 -10.59
C ARG A 184 16.55 4.24 -9.43
N THR A 185 17.13 5.38 -9.01
CA THR A 185 16.58 6.22 -7.94
C THR A 185 16.80 7.70 -8.26
N TRP A 186 15.97 8.57 -7.72
CA TRP A 186 16.06 10.03 -7.80
C TRP A 186 15.86 10.68 -6.45
#